data_3b6841ada575e691211bbd855a557e0d
#
_entry.id   3b6841ada575e691211bbd855a557e0d
#
_cell.length_a   1.000
_cell.length_b   1.000
_cell.length_c   1.000
_cell.angle_alpha   90.00
_cell.angle_beta   90.00
_cell.angle_gamma   90.00
#
_symmetry.space_group_name_H-M   'P 1'
#
loop_
_entity.id
_entity.type
_entity.pdbx_description
1 polymer ?
#
loop_
_entity_poly.entity_id
_entity_poly.type
_entity_poly.pdbx_seq_one_letter_code
_entity_poly.pdbx_strand_id
1 'polypeptide(L)'
;MKTHPSLSELLFPNQYRRKVLALLLMQPEQKVHLRELARQTQTAPGTLKKELDALCHVGLLTSERVGNQVQFQANQGHPIFAELQALIRKTTGLADVLRHALQSLGDQVELAFVFGSMASGSAHAGSDVDLLVVGNVSFAHVV
;
A
#
# COMPACT_ATOMS: atom_id res chain seq x y z
N MET A 1 -6.00 7.20 26.01
CA MET A 1 -5.26 5.97 25.70
C MET A 1 -4.11 6.31 24.76
N LYS A 2 -2.88 6.04 25.16
CA LYS A 2 -1.73 6.19 24.26
C LYS A 2 -1.74 5.00 23.30
N THR A 3 -2.08 5.24 22.04
CA THR A 3 -1.96 4.23 21.00
C THR A 3 -0.48 4.12 20.63
N HIS A 4 0.11 2.96 20.82
CA HIS A 4 1.47 2.71 20.35
C HIS A 4 1.48 2.71 18.81
N PRO A 5 2.50 3.32 18.19
CA PRO A 5 2.61 3.30 16.74
C PRO A 5 2.75 1.86 16.24
N SER A 6 2.18 1.58 15.08
CA SER A 6 2.40 0.31 14.40
C SER A 6 3.83 0.21 13.89
N LEU A 7 4.28 -0.99 13.54
CA LEU A 7 5.62 -1.17 12.95
C LEU A 7 5.79 -0.33 11.68
N SER A 8 4.76 -0.25 10.86
CA SER A 8 4.79 0.57 9.65
C SER A 8 4.94 2.06 9.95
N GLU A 9 4.29 2.55 10.98
CA GLU A 9 4.40 3.95 11.41
C GLU A 9 5.78 4.28 11.99
N LEU A 10 6.39 3.31 12.67
CA LEU A 10 7.76 3.47 13.17
C LEU A 10 8.79 3.50 12.04
N LEU A 11 8.67 2.58 11.08
CA LEU A 11 9.62 2.48 9.96
C LEU A 11 9.40 3.58 8.92
N PHE A 12 8.15 3.95 8.68
CA PHE A 12 7.76 4.97 7.72
C PHE A 12 6.87 6.01 8.40
N PRO A 13 7.45 6.90 9.21
CA PRO A 13 6.67 7.87 10.00
C PRO A 13 5.91 8.88 9.13
N ASN A 14 6.41 9.16 7.92
CA ASN A 14 5.70 10.01 6.98
C ASN A 14 4.52 9.24 6.37
N GLN A 15 3.29 9.63 6.75
CA GLN A 15 2.08 8.96 6.30
C GLN A 15 1.89 9.03 4.77
N TYR A 16 2.32 10.10 4.12
CA TYR A 16 2.19 10.27 2.67
C TYR A 16 3.12 9.32 1.93
N ARG A 17 4.36 9.21 2.42
CA ARG A 17 5.35 8.23 1.92
C ARG A 17 4.85 6.81 2.05
N ARG A 18 4.34 6.46 3.22
CA ARG A 18 3.79 5.13 3.49
C ARG A 18 2.65 4.78 2.54
N LYS A 19 1.69 5.70 2.35
CA LYS A 19 0.56 5.50 1.46
C LYS A 19 0.98 5.34 -0.01
N VAL A 20 1.87 6.20 -0.49
CA VAL A 20 2.37 6.15 -1.87
C VAL A 20 3.14 4.86 -2.14
N LEU A 21 4.03 4.48 -1.24
CA LEU A 21 4.80 3.23 -1.37
C LEU A 21 3.88 2.01 -1.36
N ALA A 22 2.86 1.99 -0.49
CA ALA A 22 1.89 0.92 -0.46
C ALA A 22 1.13 0.78 -1.80
N LEU A 23 0.72 1.89 -2.40
CA LEU A 23 0.01 1.85 -3.68
C LEU A 23 0.92 1.46 -4.85
N LEU A 24 2.05 2.13 -5.02
CA LEU A 24 2.87 1.96 -6.21
C LEU A 24 3.74 0.71 -6.19
N LEU A 25 4.26 0.32 -5.02
CA LEU A 25 5.09 -0.88 -4.93
C LEU A 25 4.28 -2.18 -4.99
N MET A 26 3.00 -2.14 -4.59
CA MET A 26 2.13 -3.30 -4.72
C MET A 26 1.62 -3.52 -6.15
N GLN A 27 1.65 -2.48 -6.96
CA GLN A 27 1.24 -2.53 -8.37
C GLN A 27 2.31 -1.91 -9.26
N PRO A 28 3.52 -2.50 -9.34
CA PRO A 28 4.67 -1.86 -9.95
C PRO A 28 4.56 -1.64 -11.46
N GLU A 29 3.66 -2.35 -12.12
CA GLU A 29 3.38 -2.20 -13.55
C GLU A 29 2.51 -0.98 -13.85
N GLN A 30 1.81 -0.45 -12.85
CA GLN A 30 0.87 0.65 -13.07
C GLN A 30 1.56 2.00 -13.09
N LYS A 31 1.17 2.81 -14.04
CA LYS A 31 1.45 4.25 -14.11
C LYS A 31 0.24 5.00 -13.60
N VAL A 32 0.42 5.83 -12.60
CA VAL A 32 -0.68 6.53 -11.95
C VAL A 32 -0.42 8.03 -11.95
N HIS A 33 -1.41 8.80 -12.36
CA HIS A 33 -1.34 10.26 -12.37
C HIS A 33 -1.35 10.83 -10.95
N LEU A 34 -0.72 12.01 -10.79
CA LEU A 34 -0.69 12.70 -9.50
C LEU A 34 -2.07 12.90 -8.89
N ARG A 35 -3.05 13.32 -9.68
CA ARG A 35 -4.43 13.55 -9.18
C ARG A 35 -5.08 12.27 -8.69
N GLU A 36 -4.86 11.17 -9.38
CA GLU A 36 -5.39 9.87 -8.97
C GLU A 36 -4.72 9.38 -7.69
N LEU A 37 -3.40 9.52 -7.58
CA LEU A 37 -2.68 9.22 -6.35
C LEU A 37 -3.18 10.06 -5.18
N ALA A 38 -3.39 11.36 -5.41
CA ALA A 38 -3.94 12.27 -4.40
C ALA A 38 -5.34 11.84 -3.94
N ARG A 39 -6.18 11.43 -4.89
CA ARG A 39 -7.53 10.92 -4.59
C ARG A 39 -7.47 9.63 -3.77
N GLN A 40 -6.66 8.66 -4.19
CA GLN A 40 -6.55 7.36 -3.52
C GLN A 40 -5.92 7.48 -2.12
N THR A 41 -4.99 8.39 -1.95
CA THR A 41 -4.34 8.62 -0.65
C THR A 41 -5.06 9.62 0.23
N GLN A 42 -6.14 10.25 -0.28
CA GLN A 42 -6.87 11.32 0.41
C GLN A 42 -5.94 12.44 0.88
N THR A 43 -5.05 12.86 -0.01
CA THR A 43 -3.99 13.83 0.27
C THR A 43 -4.07 14.97 -0.74
N ALA A 44 -3.75 16.19 -0.32
CA ALA A 44 -3.65 17.33 -1.24
C ALA A 44 -2.54 17.08 -2.28
N PRO A 45 -2.80 17.34 -3.59
CA PRO A 45 -1.82 17.09 -4.64
C PRO A 45 -0.46 17.76 -4.43
N GLY A 46 -0.45 18.99 -3.93
CA GLY A 46 0.79 19.72 -3.66
C GLY A 46 1.64 19.10 -2.56
N THR A 47 1.03 18.59 -1.51
CA THR A 47 1.73 17.87 -0.44
C THR A 47 2.29 16.54 -0.94
N LEU A 48 1.48 15.82 -1.70
CA LEU A 48 1.86 14.52 -2.24
C LEU A 48 2.99 14.65 -3.27
N LYS A 49 2.97 15.70 -4.10
CA LYS A 49 3.99 15.93 -5.12
C LYS A 49 5.37 16.06 -4.52
N LYS A 50 5.54 16.74 -3.39
CA LYS A 50 6.83 16.86 -2.70
C LYS A 50 7.39 15.48 -2.33
N GLU A 51 6.57 14.61 -1.84
CA GLU A 51 6.97 13.26 -1.46
C GLU A 51 7.32 12.41 -2.69
N LEU A 52 6.51 12.51 -3.75
CA LEU A 52 6.75 11.82 -5.01
C LEU A 52 8.06 12.28 -5.66
N ASP A 53 8.33 13.58 -5.67
CA ASP A 53 9.57 14.13 -6.21
C ASP A 53 10.80 13.62 -5.43
N ALA A 54 10.70 13.55 -4.11
CA ALA A 54 11.77 12.99 -3.27
C ALA A 54 12.03 11.50 -3.58
N LEU A 55 10.97 10.72 -3.76
CA LEU A 55 11.08 9.30 -4.10
C LEU A 55 11.64 9.09 -5.52
N CYS A 56 11.31 9.97 -6.45
CA CYS A 56 11.91 9.97 -7.80
C CYS A 56 13.39 10.34 -7.74
N HIS A 57 13.75 11.32 -6.92
CA HIS A 57 15.13 11.75 -6.76
C HIS A 57 16.06 10.62 -6.31
N VAL A 58 15.61 9.79 -5.40
CA VAL A 58 16.39 8.61 -4.93
C VAL A 58 16.23 7.39 -5.82
N GLY A 59 15.44 7.49 -6.87
CA GLY A 59 15.26 6.43 -7.89
C GLY A 59 14.28 5.31 -7.52
N LEU A 60 13.54 5.43 -6.42
CA LEU A 60 12.52 4.45 -6.05
C LEU A 60 11.29 4.51 -6.95
N LEU A 61 10.97 5.69 -7.45
CA LEU A 61 9.93 5.92 -8.44
C LEU A 61 10.52 6.51 -9.71
N THR A 62 9.82 6.32 -10.80
CA THR A 62 10.03 7.05 -12.06
C THR A 62 8.82 7.92 -12.33
N SER A 63 9.03 9.03 -13.03
CA SER A 63 7.97 9.92 -13.49
C SER A 63 8.07 10.15 -14.98
N GLU A 64 6.91 10.28 -15.62
CA GLU A 64 6.80 10.55 -17.05
C GLU A 64 5.71 11.60 -17.26
N ARG A 65 6.01 12.59 -18.09
CA ARG A 65 5.02 13.59 -18.48
C ARG A 65 4.26 13.13 -19.72
N VAL A 66 2.94 13.04 -19.59
CA VAL A 66 2.04 12.69 -20.69
C VAL A 66 1.02 13.81 -20.83
N GLY A 67 1.20 14.64 -21.87
CA GLY A 67 0.40 15.84 -22.04
C GLY A 67 0.61 16.83 -20.91
N ASN A 68 -0.49 17.20 -20.23
CA ASN A 68 -0.48 18.10 -19.07
C ASN A 68 -0.37 17.36 -17.72
N GLN A 69 -0.21 16.04 -17.75
CA GLN A 69 -0.22 15.20 -16.55
C GLN A 69 1.13 14.54 -16.34
N VAL A 70 1.48 14.35 -15.06
CA VAL A 70 2.65 13.57 -14.66
C VAL A 70 2.18 12.25 -14.10
N GLN A 71 2.72 11.16 -14.63
CA GLN A 71 2.49 9.80 -14.16
C GLN A 71 3.68 9.32 -13.36
N PHE A 72 3.40 8.56 -12.32
CA PHE A 72 4.42 7.95 -11.46
C PHE A 72 4.29 6.43 -11.48
N GLN A 73 5.42 5.77 -11.40
CA GLN A 73 5.52 4.31 -11.41
C GLN A 73 6.65 3.86 -10.50
N ALA A 74 6.51 2.70 -9.87
CA ALA A 74 7.60 2.08 -9.13
C ALA A 74 8.75 1.71 -10.06
N ASN A 75 9.99 1.97 -9.61
CA ASN A 75 11.19 1.60 -10.36
C ASN A 75 11.65 0.20 -9.94
N GLN A 76 11.24 -0.81 -10.69
CA GLN A 76 11.61 -2.20 -10.44
C GLN A 76 13.11 -2.47 -10.61
N GLY A 77 13.83 -1.59 -11.30
CA GLY A 77 15.28 -1.69 -11.48
C GLY A 77 16.10 -1.15 -10.32
N HIS A 78 15.48 -0.55 -9.31
CA HIS A 78 16.21 -0.05 -8.15
C HIS A 78 16.80 -1.20 -7.34
N PRO A 79 18.07 -1.09 -6.86
CA PRO A 79 18.74 -2.19 -6.16
C PRO A 79 18.00 -2.76 -4.96
N ILE A 80 17.22 -1.93 -4.25
CA ILE A 80 16.46 -2.39 -3.06
C ILE A 80 14.97 -2.57 -3.34
N PHE A 81 14.55 -2.55 -4.61
CA PHE A 81 13.11 -2.64 -4.94
C PHE A 81 12.46 -3.88 -4.32
N ALA A 82 13.04 -5.04 -4.51
CA ALA A 82 12.48 -6.31 -4.03
C ALA A 82 12.35 -6.35 -2.51
N GLU A 83 13.39 -5.89 -1.81
CA GLU A 83 13.42 -5.85 -0.35
C GLU A 83 12.41 -4.83 0.19
N LEU A 84 12.36 -3.65 -0.41
CA LEU A 84 11.41 -2.62 -0.01
C LEU A 84 9.97 -3.03 -0.28
N GLN A 85 9.70 -3.64 -1.44
CA GLN A 85 8.38 -4.18 -1.76
C GLN A 85 7.95 -5.23 -0.73
N ALA A 86 8.83 -6.16 -0.39
CA ALA A 86 8.55 -7.18 0.62
C ALA A 86 8.27 -6.56 2.00
N LEU A 87 9.06 -5.57 2.39
CA LEU A 87 8.88 -4.86 3.65
C LEU A 87 7.53 -4.13 3.71
N ILE A 88 7.19 -3.40 2.67
CA ILE A 88 5.90 -2.69 2.56
C ILE A 88 4.74 -3.68 2.55
N ARG A 89 4.86 -4.78 1.81
CA ARG A 89 3.82 -5.82 1.77
C ARG A 89 3.53 -6.38 3.16
N LYS A 90 4.59 -6.67 3.93
CA LYS A 90 4.46 -7.28 5.25
C LYS A 90 4.02 -6.31 6.34
N THR A 91 4.25 -5.02 6.17
CA THR A 91 3.97 -4.01 7.20
C THR A 91 2.72 -3.18 6.93
N THR A 92 2.56 -2.64 5.71
CA THR A 92 1.46 -1.72 5.38
C THR A 92 0.62 -2.17 4.20
N GLY A 93 1.27 -2.63 3.12
CA GLY A 93 0.60 -2.85 1.84
C GLY A 93 -0.57 -3.81 1.93
N LEU A 94 -0.38 -4.94 2.60
CA LEU A 94 -1.42 -5.95 2.77
C LEU A 94 -2.57 -5.43 3.65
N ALA A 95 -2.28 -4.83 4.78
CA ALA A 95 -3.29 -4.33 5.70
C ALA A 95 -4.17 -3.25 5.04
N ASP A 96 -3.56 -2.33 4.30
CA ASP A 96 -4.28 -1.26 3.62
C ASP A 96 -5.14 -1.79 2.48
N VAL A 97 -4.63 -2.73 1.69
CA VAL A 97 -5.39 -3.40 0.62
C VAL A 97 -6.59 -4.14 1.18
N LEU A 98 -6.40 -4.92 2.24
CA LEU A 98 -7.50 -5.66 2.88
C LEU A 98 -8.52 -4.72 3.52
N ARG A 99 -8.07 -3.68 4.20
CA ARG A 99 -8.96 -2.68 4.78
C ARG A 99 -9.82 -2.02 3.71
N HIS A 100 -9.22 -1.61 2.61
CA HIS A 100 -9.94 -1.00 1.49
C HIS A 100 -10.93 -1.97 0.85
N ALA A 101 -10.53 -3.22 0.62
CA ALA A 101 -11.40 -4.24 0.06
C ALA A 101 -12.59 -4.55 0.98
N LEU A 102 -12.36 -4.60 2.31
CA LEU A 102 -13.41 -4.89 3.29
C LEU A 102 -14.32 -3.70 3.59
N GLN A 103 -13.91 -2.47 3.28
CA GLN A 103 -14.75 -1.28 3.48
C GLN A 103 -16.08 -1.36 2.72
N SER A 104 -16.09 -1.98 1.55
CA SER A 104 -17.31 -2.17 0.77
C SER A 104 -18.36 -3.06 1.45
N LEU A 105 -17.93 -3.88 2.40
CA LEU A 105 -18.81 -4.76 3.18
C LEU A 105 -19.37 -4.08 4.44
N GLY A 106 -18.83 -2.92 4.81
CA GLY A 106 -19.33 -2.09 5.91
C GLY A 106 -19.51 -2.85 7.22
N ASP A 107 -20.68 -2.69 7.82
CA ASP A 107 -21.02 -3.31 9.11
C ASP A 107 -21.22 -4.84 9.04
N GLN A 108 -21.16 -5.44 7.87
CA GLN A 108 -21.25 -6.90 7.71
C GLN A 108 -20.00 -7.62 8.22
N VAL A 109 -18.86 -6.91 8.30
CA VAL A 109 -17.61 -7.43 8.85
C VAL A 109 -17.40 -6.89 10.25
N GLU A 110 -17.42 -7.78 11.24
CA GLU A 110 -17.17 -7.45 12.65
C GLU A 110 -15.68 -7.50 12.98
N LEU A 111 -14.96 -8.47 12.40
CA LEU A 111 -13.55 -8.70 12.63
C LEU A 111 -12.93 -9.33 11.39
N ALA A 112 -11.73 -8.89 11.06
CA ALA A 112 -10.90 -9.53 10.05
C ALA A 112 -9.44 -9.51 10.49
N PHE A 113 -8.73 -10.63 10.30
CA PHE A 113 -7.29 -10.67 10.55
C PHE A 113 -6.57 -11.65 9.63
N VAL A 114 -5.30 -11.36 9.39
CA VAL A 114 -4.40 -12.20 8.61
C VAL A 114 -3.68 -13.15 9.56
N PHE A 115 -3.57 -14.41 9.16
CA PHE A 115 -2.85 -15.43 9.92
C PHE A 115 -1.92 -16.23 9.01
N GLY A 116 -1.27 -17.24 9.55
CA GLY A 116 -0.34 -18.10 8.79
C GLY A 116 0.98 -17.41 8.46
N SER A 117 1.58 -17.75 7.32
CA SER A 117 2.93 -17.30 6.95
C SER A 117 3.05 -15.80 6.78
N MET A 118 2.02 -15.12 6.27
CA MET A 118 2.00 -13.66 6.12
C MET A 118 2.03 -12.96 7.47
N ALA A 119 1.29 -13.44 8.46
CA ALA A 119 1.24 -12.87 9.80
C ALA A 119 2.53 -13.15 10.60
N SER A 120 3.11 -14.34 10.45
CA SER A 120 4.32 -14.74 11.15
C SER A 120 5.62 -14.20 10.56
N GLY A 121 5.55 -13.54 9.39
CA GLY A 121 6.73 -13.04 8.69
C GLY A 121 7.54 -14.13 7.97
N SER A 122 7.05 -15.37 7.88
CA SER A 122 7.68 -16.47 7.16
C SER A 122 7.26 -16.57 5.70
N ALA A 123 6.45 -15.63 5.23
CA ALA A 123 5.97 -15.60 3.86
C ALA A 123 7.10 -15.37 2.85
N HIS A 124 6.95 -15.95 1.69
CA HIS A 124 7.83 -15.76 0.52
C HIS A 124 6.99 -15.33 -0.69
N ALA A 125 7.61 -15.07 -1.83
CA ALA A 125 6.95 -14.50 -3.02
C ALA A 125 5.75 -15.31 -3.54
N GLY A 126 5.66 -16.59 -3.27
CA GLY A 126 4.54 -17.44 -3.67
C GLY A 126 3.56 -17.77 -2.55
N SER A 127 3.67 -17.13 -1.38
CA SER A 127 2.78 -17.41 -0.24
C SER A 127 1.40 -16.83 -0.46
N ASP A 128 0.38 -17.63 -0.16
CA ASP A 128 -1.01 -17.18 -0.12
C ASP A 128 -1.28 -16.32 1.12
N VAL A 129 -2.34 -15.53 1.04
CA VAL A 129 -2.83 -14.74 2.17
C VAL A 129 -3.92 -15.53 2.88
N ASP A 130 -3.66 -15.88 4.13
CA ASP A 130 -4.64 -16.51 5.00
C ASP A 130 -5.42 -15.44 5.74
N LEU A 131 -6.68 -15.23 5.38
CA LEU A 131 -7.55 -14.21 5.95
C LEU A 131 -8.75 -14.87 6.64
N LEU A 132 -8.95 -14.49 7.91
CA LEU A 132 -10.17 -14.83 8.62
C LEU A 132 -11.06 -13.60 8.71
N VAL A 133 -12.31 -13.75 8.29
CA VAL A 133 -13.34 -12.71 8.39
C VAL A 133 -14.49 -13.23 9.26
N VAL A 134 -14.86 -12.46 10.26
CA VAL A 134 -15.99 -12.73 11.13
C VAL A 134 -17.05 -11.66 10.91
N GLY A 135 -18.27 -12.08 10.65
CA GLY A 135 -19.37 -11.16 10.41
C GLY A 135 -20.53 -11.84 9.67
N ASN A 136 -21.53 -11.06 9.34
CA ASN A 136 -22.69 -11.51 8.58
C ASN A 136 -22.50 -11.23 7.08
N VAL A 137 -21.54 -11.91 6.48
CA VAL A 137 -21.14 -11.72 5.08
C VAL A 137 -20.99 -13.07 4.39
N SER A 138 -21.43 -13.17 3.15
CA SER A 138 -21.29 -14.42 2.39
C SER A 138 -19.87 -14.56 1.83
N PHE A 139 -19.41 -15.79 1.69
CA PHE A 139 -18.08 -16.09 1.10
C PHE A 139 -17.90 -15.44 -0.28
N ALA A 140 -18.94 -15.44 -1.10
CA ALA A 140 -18.90 -14.85 -2.43
C ALA A 140 -18.64 -13.33 -2.46
N HIS A 141 -18.87 -12.64 -1.35
CA HIS A 141 -18.59 -11.20 -1.24
C HIS A 141 -17.19 -10.89 -0.71
N VAL A 142 -16.50 -11.88 -0.18
CA VAL A 142 -15.14 -11.70 0.40
C VAL A 142 -14.05 -12.11 -0.58
N VAL A 143 -14.36 -12.98 -1.54
CA VAL A 143 -13.40 -13.53 -2.51
C VAL A 143 -13.27 -12.70 -3.78
#